data_c571e7017d5a050994041fecec5085d1
#
_entry.id   c571e7017d5a050994041fecec5085d1
#
_cell.length_a   1.000
_cell.length_b   1.000
_cell.length_c   1.000
_cell.angle_alpha   90.00
_cell.angle_beta   90.00
_cell.angle_gamma   90.00
#
_symmetry.space_group_name_H-M   'P 1'
#
loop_
_entity.id
_entity.type
_entity.pdbx_description
1 polymer ?
#
loop_
_entity_poly.entity_id
_entity_poly.type
_entity_poly.pdbx_seq_one_letter_code
_entity_poly.pdbx_strand_id
1 'polypeptide(L)'
;MEKRSTPSLQITDRFGAQAAFASLRLPDGTEASVPAEHAAAIYVNEQPAFRVVCTPALLPQLALGRLLTEGWIASADEVEQIAVCAEGAKVQVYLRHPLPTRRAAAQEVAGCCTDNIALGSPVEQQPLRPVPGLALQPEWVERLTAAMHAGLPLYRATRAVHSCFVLQGGEIVFACEDLGRHNALDKAVGCAVLAGLPPAECVLYTSGRVPLDMVRKAIRAGVPVLVSKSMPTVQSAELAAEYGLQLVCGRKIPKV
;
A
#
# COMPACT_ATOMS: atom_id res chain seq x y z
N MET A 1 -5.49 36.59 -3.31
CA MET A 1 -6.13 35.26 -3.33
C MET A 1 -5.81 34.60 -1.99
N GLU A 2 -6.78 34.57 -1.07
CA GLU A 2 -6.66 33.86 0.19
C GLU A 2 -6.54 32.37 -0.12
N LYS A 3 -5.44 31.75 0.34
CA LYS A 3 -5.34 30.28 0.38
C LYS A 3 -6.40 29.80 1.39
N ARG A 4 -7.55 29.33 0.89
CA ARG A 4 -8.48 28.55 1.73
C ARG A 4 -7.67 27.34 2.22
N SER A 5 -7.35 27.32 3.51
CA SER A 5 -6.76 26.14 4.15
C SER A 5 -7.76 25.00 4.00
N THR A 6 -7.42 23.98 3.23
CA THR A 6 -8.20 22.74 3.20
C THR A 6 -8.26 22.22 4.64
N PRO A 7 -9.43 21.90 5.18
CA PRO A 7 -9.53 21.34 6.52
C PRO A 7 -8.66 20.07 6.59
N SER A 8 -7.90 19.91 7.66
CA SER A 8 -7.03 18.75 7.85
C SER A 8 -7.84 17.45 7.92
N LEU A 9 -7.34 16.37 7.32
CA LEU A 9 -7.88 15.03 7.45
C LEU A 9 -7.91 14.63 8.94
N GLN A 10 -9.08 14.20 9.43
CA GLN A 10 -9.25 13.74 10.82
C GLN A 10 -9.09 12.22 10.88
N ILE A 11 -8.29 11.71 11.81
CA ILE A 11 -8.11 10.27 12.03
C ILE A 11 -8.50 9.94 13.46
N THR A 12 -9.42 8.99 13.62
CA THR A 12 -9.78 8.38 14.89
C THR A 12 -9.51 6.89 14.82
N ASP A 13 -8.42 6.43 15.38
CA ASP A 13 -8.07 5.02 15.44
C ASP A 13 -8.21 4.51 16.87
N ARG A 14 -9.30 3.77 17.15
CA ARG A 14 -9.57 3.16 18.47
C ARG A 14 -8.94 1.78 18.60
N PHE A 15 -8.52 1.17 17.51
CA PHE A 15 -7.87 -0.13 17.49
C PHE A 15 -6.38 -0.02 17.78
N GLY A 16 -5.72 0.96 17.16
CA GLY A 16 -4.29 1.15 17.26
C GLY A 16 -3.49 0.02 16.60
N ALA A 17 -2.30 -0.23 17.13
CA ALA A 17 -1.45 -1.34 16.71
C ALA A 17 -1.58 -2.49 17.70
N GLN A 18 -1.88 -3.70 17.20
CA GLN A 18 -1.92 -4.92 17.98
C GLN A 18 -0.70 -5.78 17.68
N ALA A 19 -0.51 -6.86 18.48
CA ALA A 19 0.55 -7.82 18.25
C ALA A 19 0.42 -8.43 16.85
N ALA A 20 1.43 -8.22 15.99
CA ALA A 20 1.40 -8.65 14.61
C ALA A 20 1.81 -10.11 14.40
N PHE A 21 2.26 -10.80 15.46
CA PHE A 21 2.59 -12.22 15.46
C PHE A 21 2.43 -12.81 16.86
N ALA A 22 2.32 -14.14 16.93
CA ALA A 22 2.28 -14.91 18.16
C ALA A 22 3.25 -16.09 18.08
N SER A 23 3.72 -16.57 19.22
CA SER A 23 4.41 -17.87 19.30
C SER A 23 3.38 -18.99 19.29
N LEU A 24 3.59 -19.98 18.43
CA LEU A 24 2.72 -21.14 18.27
C LEU A 24 3.56 -22.40 18.28
N ARG A 25 3.11 -23.41 19.02
CA ARG A 25 3.68 -24.74 18.96
C ARG A 25 3.07 -25.49 17.79
N LEU A 26 3.90 -25.87 16.82
CA LEU A 26 3.48 -26.59 15.64
C LEU A 26 3.21 -28.07 15.94
N PRO A 27 2.51 -28.81 15.05
CA PRO A 27 2.20 -30.23 15.25
C PRO A 27 3.45 -31.12 15.38
N ASP A 28 4.58 -30.74 14.85
CA ASP A 28 5.88 -31.44 14.98
C ASP A 28 6.59 -31.15 16.31
N GLY A 29 5.99 -30.33 17.18
CA GLY A 29 6.52 -29.93 18.48
C GLY A 29 7.46 -28.75 18.48
N THR A 30 7.79 -28.17 17.31
CA THR A 30 8.62 -26.96 17.22
C THR A 30 7.83 -25.71 17.61
N GLU A 31 8.51 -24.72 18.20
CA GLU A 31 7.95 -23.38 18.43
C GLU A 31 8.28 -22.47 17.24
N ALA A 32 7.27 -21.79 16.72
CA ALA A 32 7.43 -20.86 15.62
C ALA A 32 6.67 -19.55 15.91
N SER A 33 7.26 -18.43 15.49
CA SER A 33 6.54 -17.16 15.42
C SER A 33 5.71 -17.14 14.13
N VAL A 34 4.41 -16.97 14.27
CA VAL A 34 3.45 -16.92 13.14
C VAL A 34 2.78 -15.56 13.09
N PRO A 35 2.57 -14.98 11.87
CA PRO A 35 1.92 -13.69 11.76
C PRO A 35 0.44 -13.79 12.15
N ALA A 36 -0.05 -12.69 12.73
CA ALA A 36 -1.47 -12.55 13.04
C ALA A 36 -2.23 -12.06 11.81
N GLU A 37 -3.34 -12.73 11.49
CA GLU A 37 -4.30 -12.27 10.49
C GLU A 37 -5.38 -11.42 11.15
N HIS A 38 -5.73 -10.32 10.51
CA HIS A 38 -6.82 -9.44 10.90
C HIS A 38 -7.71 -9.15 9.70
N ALA A 39 -9.01 -9.43 9.85
CA ALA A 39 -9.99 -9.12 8.83
C ALA A 39 -10.64 -7.77 9.11
N ALA A 40 -10.56 -6.85 8.16
CA ALA A 40 -11.20 -5.55 8.23
C ALA A 40 -12.07 -5.27 7.00
N ALA A 41 -13.19 -4.58 7.22
CA ALA A 41 -14.04 -4.07 6.15
C ALA A 41 -13.88 -2.55 6.05
N ILE A 42 -13.51 -2.08 4.86
CA ILE A 42 -13.37 -0.64 4.56
C ILE A 42 -14.67 -0.17 3.93
N TYR A 43 -15.24 0.86 4.54
CA TYR A 43 -16.45 1.55 4.08
C TYR A 43 -16.08 2.95 3.60
N VAL A 44 -16.74 3.42 2.57
CA VAL A 44 -16.61 4.79 2.06
C VAL A 44 -18.00 5.43 2.03
N ASN A 45 -18.17 6.53 2.74
CA ASN A 45 -19.48 7.16 2.96
C ASN A 45 -20.55 6.12 3.34
N GLU A 46 -20.24 5.28 4.34
CA GLU A 46 -21.10 4.22 4.89
C GLU A 46 -21.38 3.02 3.95
N GLN A 47 -20.90 3.06 2.70
CA GLN A 47 -21.05 1.95 1.76
C GLN A 47 -19.84 1.02 1.80
N PRO A 48 -20.04 -0.31 1.80
CA PRO A 48 -18.94 -1.26 1.80
C PRO A 48 -18.13 -1.13 0.50
N ALA A 49 -16.80 -0.98 0.65
CA ALA A 49 -15.87 -0.81 -0.47
C ALA A 49 -14.95 -2.00 -0.64
N PHE A 50 -14.30 -2.43 0.45
CA PHE A 50 -13.33 -3.52 0.44
C PHE A 50 -13.46 -4.38 1.69
N ARG A 51 -13.17 -5.68 1.53
CA ARG A 51 -12.79 -6.56 2.63
C ARG A 51 -11.31 -6.88 2.46
N VAL A 52 -10.54 -6.77 3.53
CA VAL A 52 -9.10 -7.02 3.52
C VAL A 52 -8.72 -7.96 4.66
N VAL A 53 -7.78 -8.86 4.38
CA VAL A 53 -7.06 -9.64 5.39
C VAL A 53 -5.64 -9.08 5.43
N CYS A 54 -5.23 -8.57 6.59
CA CYS A 54 -4.00 -7.80 6.77
C CYS A 54 -3.36 -8.08 8.13
N THR A 55 -2.18 -7.54 8.38
CA THR A 55 -1.65 -7.47 9.75
C THR A 55 -2.39 -6.40 10.55
N PRO A 56 -2.58 -6.60 11.89
CA PRO A 56 -3.42 -5.74 12.75
C PRO A 56 -2.73 -4.41 13.13
N ALA A 57 -2.27 -3.67 12.14
CA ALA A 57 -1.61 -2.38 12.31
C ALA A 57 -1.78 -1.50 11.06
N LEU A 58 -1.71 -0.18 11.25
CA LEU A 58 -1.76 0.82 10.17
C LEU A 58 -3.06 0.74 9.33
N LEU A 59 -4.20 0.48 9.98
CA LEU A 59 -5.48 0.35 9.28
C LEU A 59 -5.94 1.67 8.60
N PRO A 60 -5.79 2.85 9.21
CA PRO A 60 -6.07 4.13 8.53
C PRO A 60 -5.20 4.31 7.28
N GLN A 61 -3.90 4.01 7.37
CA GLN A 61 -2.94 4.11 6.26
C GLN A 61 -3.30 3.13 5.15
N LEU A 62 -3.64 1.88 5.52
CA LEU A 62 -4.09 0.86 4.58
C LEU A 62 -5.33 1.33 3.81
N ALA A 63 -6.33 1.88 4.51
CA ALA A 63 -7.56 2.33 3.89
C ALA A 63 -7.31 3.51 2.93
N LEU A 64 -6.58 4.54 3.38
CA LEU A 64 -6.26 5.70 2.53
C LEU A 64 -5.43 5.30 1.31
N GLY A 65 -4.37 4.54 1.52
CA GLY A 65 -3.51 4.08 0.42
C GLY A 65 -4.29 3.21 -0.56
N ARG A 66 -5.18 2.33 -0.10
CA ARG A 66 -6.05 1.51 -0.94
C ARG A 66 -6.96 2.36 -1.81
N LEU A 67 -7.62 3.38 -1.26
CA LEU A 67 -8.50 4.25 -2.03
C LEU A 67 -7.75 5.00 -3.13
N LEU A 68 -6.55 5.49 -2.84
CA LEU A 68 -5.69 6.14 -3.84
C LEU A 68 -5.24 5.16 -4.92
N THR A 69 -4.68 4.03 -4.53
CA THR A 69 -4.08 3.07 -5.46
C THR A 69 -5.10 2.31 -6.30
N GLU A 70 -6.36 2.19 -5.83
CA GLU A 70 -7.48 1.63 -6.59
C GLU A 70 -8.24 2.70 -7.39
N GLY A 71 -7.85 3.98 -7.28
CA GLY A 71 -8.44 5.08 -8.05
C GLY A 71 -9.85 5.47 -7.62
N TRP A 72 -10.18 5.28 -6.34
CA TRP A 72 -11.42 5.78 -5.76
C TRP A 72 -11.36 7.28 -5.48
N ILE A 73 -10.17 7.76 -5.14
CA ILE A 73 -9.83 9.17 -4.92
C ILE A 73 -8.55 9.51 -5.68
N ALA A 74 -8.38 10.77 -6.03
CA ALA A 74 -7.18 11.29 -6.66
C ALA A 74 -6.19 11.90 -5.66
N SER A 75 -6.68 12.32 -4.47
CA SER A 75 -5.90 12.98 -3.43
C SER A 75 -6.48 12.69 -2.05
N ALA A 76 -5.63 12.73 -1.03
CA ALA A 76 -6.07 12.68 0.37
C ALA A 76 -6.93 13.87 0.77
N ASP A 77 -6.86 14.98 0.05
CA ASP A 77 -7.70 16.17 0.30
C ASP A 77 -9.20 15.89 0.09
N GLU A 78 -9.53 14.82 -0.65
CA GLU A 78 -10.91 14.37 -0.82
C GLU A 78 -11.46 13.68 0.43
N VAL A 79 -10.60 13.28 1.36
CA VAL A 79 -10.98 12.59 2.59
C VAL A 79 -11.15 13.59 3.73
N GLU A 80 -12.31 13.55 4.36
CA GLU A 80 -12.61 14.35 5.54
C GLU A 80 -12.18 13.64 6.83
N GLN A 81 -12.55 12.35 6.94
CA GLN A 81 -12.31 11.57 8.14
C GLN A 81 -12.04 10.10 7.84
N ILE A 82 -11.17 9.50 8.66
CA ILE A 82 -10.99 8.06 8.76
C ILE A 82 -11.22 7.65 10.21
N ALA A 83 -12.14 6.70 10.43
CA ALA A 83 -12.46 6.17 11.75
C ALA A 83 -12.32 4.64 11.78
N VAL A 84 -11.55 4.14 12.72
CA VAL A 84 -11.39 2.69 12.98
C VAL A 84 -12.11 2.34 14.28
N CYS A 85 -12.96 1.31 14.26
CA CYS A 85 -13.63 0.82 15.46
C CYS A 85 -12.64 0.15 16.44
N ALA A 86 -13.07 -0.06 17.68
CA ALA A 86 -12.20 -0.59 18.74
C ALA A 86 -11.68 -2.02 18.43
N GLU A 87 -12.47 -2.81 17.69
CA GLU A 87 -12.10 -4.17 17.28
C GLU A 87 -11.28 -4.20 15.97
N GLY A 88 -11.07 -3.06 15.30
CA GLY A 88 -10.39 -2.97 14.00
C GLY A 88 -11.16 -3.58 12.83
N ALA A 89 -12.34 -4.18 13.08
CA ALA A 89 -13.11 -4.90 12.06
C ALA A 89 -13.74 -3.97 11.01
N LYS A 90 -13.90 -2.68 11.34
CA LYS A 90 -14.50 -1.67 10.46
C LYS A 90 -13.61 -0.44 10.39
N VAL A 91 -13.26 -0.05 9.16
CA VAL A 91 -12.61 1.21 8.83
C VAL A 91 -13.58 2.05 8.01
N GLN A 92 -14.04 3.17 8.56
CA GLN A 92 -14.95 4.08 7.91
C GLN A 92 -14.16 5.26 7.35
N VAL A 93 -14.31 5.53 6.06
CA VAL A 93 -13.73 6.69 5.37
C VAL A 93 -14.86 7.58 4.90
N TYR A 94 -14.83 8.83 5.30
CA TYR A 94 -15.77 9.86 4.84
C TYR A 94 -15.08 10.78 3.84
N LEU A 95 -15.67 10.89 2.66
CA LEU A 95 -15.21 11.80 1.62
C LEU A 95 -15.94 13.16 1.75
N ARG A 96 -15.28 14.23 1.32
CA ARG A 96 -15.85 15.59 1.27
C ARG A 96 -16.90 15.76 0.18
N HIS A 97 -17.08 14.76 -0.67
CA HIS A 97 -18.03 14.74 -1.77
C HIS A 97 -18.80 13.42 -1.78
N PRO A 98 -19.97 13.36 -2.43
CA PRO A 98 -20.70 12.11 -2.61
C PRO A 98 -19.88 11.06 -3.32
N LEU A 99 -20.14 9.79 -3.01
CA LEU A 99 -19.55 8.69 -3.74
C LEU A 99 -19.93 8.77 -5.23
N PRO A 100 -18.99 8.55 -6.15
CA PRO A 100 -19.32 8.36 -7.54
C PRO A 100 -20.23 7.14 -7.71
N THR A 101 -21.04 7.12 -8.78
CA THR A 101 -21.88 5.97 -9.14
C THR A 101 -21.04 4.70 -9.17
N ARG A 102 -21.52 3.63 -8.54
CA ARG A 102 -20.76 2.39 -8.35
C ARG A 102 -21.39 1.25 -9.14
N ARG A 103 -20.53 0.38 -9.69
CA ARG A 103 -20.94 -0.96 -10.11
C ARG A 103 -20.92 -1.86 -8.88
N ALA A 104 -22.09 -2.39 -8.51
CA ALA A 104 -22.19 -3.43 -7.48
C ALA A 104 -21.71 -4.76 -8.07
N ALA A 105 -20.48 -5.13 -7.83
CA ALA A 105 -20.00 -6.48 -8.09
C ALA A 105 -18.88 -6.77 -7.08
N ALA A 106 -19.04 -7.84 -6.30
CA ALA A 106 -17.92 -8.38 -5.54
C ALA A 106 -16.88 -8.91 -6.54
N GLN A 107 -15.67 -8.41 -6.48
CA GLN A 107 -14.58 -8.83 -7.35
C GLN A 107 -13.40 -9.22 -6.48
N GLU A 108 -12.95 -10.47 -6.63
CA GLU A 108 -11.69 -10.88 -5.99
C GLU A 108 -10.54 -10.04 -6.53
N VAL A 109 -9.65 -9.62 -5.65
CA VAL A 109 -8.43 -8.93 -6.05
C VAL A 109 -7.51 -9.97 -6.67
N ALA A 110 -7.44 -9.96 -8.00
CA ALA A 110 -6.66 -10.93 -8.76
C ALA A 110 -5.21 -11.02 -8.26
N GLY A 111 -4.71 -12.24 -8.08
CA GLY A 111 -3.34 -12.51 -7.65
C GLY A 111 -3.02 -12.09 -6.22
N CYS A 112 -4.00 -11.77 -5.39
CA CYS A 112 -3.81 -11.52 -3.97
C CYS A 112 -3.51 -12.84 -3.22
N CYS A 113 -2.50 -12.83 -2.34
CA CYS A 113 -2.17 -13.97 -1.47
C CYS A 113 -3.08 -14.01 -0.23
N THR A 114 -3.87 -12.96 -0.01
CA THR A 114 -4.84 -12.80 1.06
C THR A 114 -6.22 -12.61 0.42
N ASP A 115 -7.28 -13.10 1.06
CA ASP A 115 -8.66 -13.06 0.56
C ASP A 115 -9.23 -11.62 0.51
N ASN A 116 -8.51 -10.71 -0.13
CA ASN A 116 -8.95 -9.34 -0.33
C ASN A 116 -10.02 -9.29 -1.43
N ILE A 117 -11.14 -8.67 -1.12
CA ILE A 117 -12.29 -8.56 -2.03
C ILE A 117 -12.63 -7.07 -2.19
N ALA A 118 -12.78 -6.63 -3.44
CA ALA A 118 -13.43 -5.37 -3.76
C ALA A 118 -14.95 -5.61 -3.80
N LEU A 119 -15.70 -4.92 -2.94
CA LEU A 119 -17.15 -5.04 -2.82
C LEU A 119 -17.90 -4.07 -3.76
N GLY A 120 -17.18 -3.44 -4.64
CA GLY A 120 -17.65 -2.55 -5.68
C GLY A 120 -16.48 -1.73 -6.23
N SER A 121 -16.67 -1.14 -7.38
CA SER A 121 -15.72 -0.18 -7.95
C SER A 121 -16.48 1.05 -8.42
N PRO A 122 -15.89 2.26 -8.41
CA PRO A 122 -16.47 3.39 -9.11
C PRO A 122 -16.75 3.02 -10.57
N VAL A 123 -17.85 3.50 -11.14
CA VAL A 123 -18.14 3.31 -12.58
C VAL A 123 -17.02 3.94 -13.40
N GLU A 124 -16.53 5.09 -12.94
CA GLU A 124 -15.38 5.78 -13.48
C GLU A 124 -14.27 5.77 -12.42
N GLN A 125 -13.29 4.88 -12.59
CA GLN A 125 -12.05 4.95 -11.82
C GLN A 125 -11.25 6.15 -12.29
N GLN A 126 -10.47 6.76 -11.36
CA GLN A 126 -9.50 7.77 -11.76
C GLN A 126 -8.60 7.22 -12.88
N PRO A 127 -8.48 7.94 -14.01
CA PRO A 127 -7.64 7.49 -15.12
C PRO A 127 -6.18 7.44 -14.67
N LEU A 128 -5.43 6.50 -15.24
CA LEU A 128 -3.99 6.51 -15.09
C LEU A 128 -3.42 7.75 -15.74
N ARG A 129 -2.45 8.37 -15.08
CA ARG A 129 -1.73 9.54 -15.59
C ARG A 129 -0.25 9.23 -15.62
N PRO A 130 0.51 9.74 -16.62
CA PRO A 130 1.96 9.61 -16.60
C PRO A 130 2.54 10.15 -15.30
N VAL A 131 3.50 9.43 -14.73
CA VAL A 131 4.21 9.87 -13.55
C VAL A 131 5.37 10.80 -13.94
N PRO A 132 5.75 11.75 -13.09
CA PRO A 132 6.90 12.63 -13.38
C PRO A 132 8.21 11.83 -13.38
N GLY A 133 9.22 12.34 -14.07
CA GLY A 133 10.56 11.76 -14.01
C GLY A 133 11.22 12.03 -12.65
N LEU A 134 11.94 11.04 -12.14
CA LEU A 134 12.81 11.17 -10.97
C LEU A 134 14.19 10.61 -11.32
N ALA A 135 15.24 11.40 -11.06
CA ALA A 135 16.62 10.93 -11.21
C ALA A 135 16.98 9.98 -10.06
N LEU A 136 16.85 8.69 -10.33
CA LEU A 136 17.17 7.64 -9.34
C LEU A 136 18.70 7.52 -9.19
N GLN A 137 19.18 7.70 -7.97
CA GLN A 137 20.60 7.52 -7.65
C GLN A 137 20.88 6.04 -7.35
N PRO A 138 21.99 5.46 -7.83
CA PRO A 138 22.35 4.06 -7.55
C PRO A 138 22.39 3.76 -6.05
N GLU A 139 22.91 4.67 -5.24
CA GLU A 139 23.06 4.55 -3.79
C GLU A 139 21.69 4.38 -3.09
N TRP A 140 20.62 4.95 -3.66
CA TRP A 140 19.26 4.79 -3.14
C TRP A 140 18.77 3.35 -3.31
N VAL A 141 19.08 2.73 -4.46
CA VAL A 141 18.73 1.33 -4.71
C VAL A 141 19.52 0.40 -3.81
N GLU A 142 20.81 0.68 -3.59
CA GLU A 142 21.67 -0.07 -2.67
C GLU A 142 21.15 0.00 -1.24
N ARG A 143 20.81 1.20 -0.75
CA ARG A 143 20.22 1.43 0.57
C ARG A 143 18.92 0.65 0.76
N LEU A 144 18.00 0.74 -0.20
CA LEU A 144 16.73 -0.01 -0.17
C LEU A 144 16.97 -1.52 -0.17
N THR A 145 17.93 -1.98 -0.97
CA THR A 145 18.28 -3.40 -1.07
C THR A 145 18.88 -3.90 0.24
N ALA A 146 19.79 -3.14 0.85
CA ALA A 146 20.39 -3.47 2.15
C ALA A 146 19.32 -3.55 3.25
N ALA A 147 18.39 -2.58 3.30
CA ALA A 147 17.29 -2.58 4.26
C ALA A 147 16.37 -3.79 4.06
N MET A 148 16.10 -4.17 2.82
CA MET A 148 15.30 -5.36 2.49
C MET A 148 16.01 -6.64 2.94
N HIS A 149 17.32 -6.77 2.74
CA HIS A 149 18.10 -7.93 3.17
C HIS A 149 18.18 -8.02 4.70
N ALA A 150 18.35 -6.90 5.38
CA ALA A 150 18.28 -6.85 6.84
C ALA A 150 16.94 -7.35 7.38
N GLY A 151 15.87 -7.13 6.63
CA GLY A 151 14.50 -7.50 6.95
C GLY A 151 13.92 -6.65 8.07
N LEU A 152 12.62 -6.40 8.00
CA LEU A 152 11.87 -5.73 9.05
C LEU A 152 11.50 -6.69 10.20
N PRO A 153 11.12 -6.20 11.37
CA PRO A 153 10.91 -7.02 12.56
C PRO A 153 9.93 -8.18 12.36
N LEU A 154 8.79 -7.95 11.72
CA LEU A 154 7.78 -8.99 11.51
C LEU A 154 8.26 -10.06 10.53
N TYR A 155 8.92 -9.66 9.43
CA TYR A 155 9.53 -10.59 8.50
C TYR A 155 10.64 -11.42 9.16
N ARG A 156 11.51 -10.79 9.98
CA ARG A 156 12.55 -11.52 10.69
C ARG A 156 12.00 -12.56 11.65
N ALA A 157 10.89 -12.22 12.35
CA ALA A 157 10.25 -13.13 13.28
C ALA A 157 9.53 -14.29 12.59
N THR A 158 8.83 -14.03 11.48
CA THR A 158 7.86 -14.99 10.90
C THR A 158 8.25 -15.53 9.54
N ARG A 159 9.06 -14.81 8.74
CA ARG A 159 9.39 -15.11 7.34
C ARG A 159 8.17 -15.22 6.41
N ALA A 160 6.99 -14.75 6.86
CA ALA A 160 5.70 -14.99 6.21
C ALA A 160 4.94 -13.71 5.83
N VAL A 161 5.65 -12.59 5.70
CA VAL A 161 5.04 -11.30 5.32
C VAL A 161 5.82 -10.61 4.20
N HIS A 162 5.17 -9.64 3.58
CA HIS A 162 5.76 -8.76 2.59
C HIS A 162 6.12 -7.42 3.21
N SER A 163 7.16 -6.79 2.66
CA SER A 163 7.62 -5.46 3.08
C SER A 163 7.54 -4.48 1.92
N CYS A 164 7.19 -3.24 2.22
CA CYS A 164 7.27 -2.11 1.30
C CYS A 164 7.94 -0.94 1.98
N PHE A 165 8.92 -0.32 1.31
CA PHE A 165 9.65 0.84 1.79
C PHE A 165 9.30 2.06 0.94
N VAL A 166 9.26 3.22 1.57
CA VAL A 166 9.23 4.53 0.92
C VAL A 166 10.55 5.22 1.17
N LEU A 167 11.22 5.63 0.11
CA LEU A 167 12.43 6.44 0.17
C LEU A 167 12.13 7.81 -0.44
N GLN A 168 12.60 8.87 0.21
CA GLN A 168 12.57 10.25 -0.28
C GLN A 168 13.90 10.93 0.03
N GLY A 169 14.45 11.65 -0.95
CA GLY A 169 15.72 12.38 -0.76
C GLY A 169 16.90 11.47 -0.37
N GLY A 170 16.86 10.19 -0.71
CA GLY A 170 17.89 9.22 -0.36
C GLY A 170 17.71 8.55 1.01
N GLU A 171 16.71 8.92 1.80
CA GLU A 171 16.44 8.34 3.11
C GLU A 171 15.17 7.47 3.09
N ILE A 172 15.21 6.32 3.79
CA ILE A 172 14.01 5.50 4.00
C ILE A 172 13.16 6.17 5.06
N VAL A 173 12.02 6.73 4.64
CA VAL A 173 11.12 7.48 5.51
C VAL A 173 9.99 6.63 6.07
N PHE A 174 9.60 5.56 5.37
CA PHE A 174 8.63 4.59 5.86
C PHE A 174 9.01 3.17 5.47
N ALA A 175 8.67 2.23 6.34
CA ALA A 175 8.81 0.80 6.13
C ALA A 175 7.58 0.10 6.69
N CYS A 176 6.82 -0.58 5.83
CA CYS A 176 5.56 -1.22 6.16
C CYS A 176 5.62 -2.71 5.87
N GLU A 177 5.00 -3.50 6.74
CA GLU A 177 4.87 -4.95 6.57
C GLU A 177 3.40 -5.35 6.55
N ASP A 178 3.09 -6.37 5.76
CA ASP A 178 1.76 -6.98 5.72
C ASP A 178 1.83 -8.41 5.16
N LEU A 179 0.81 -9.23 5.46
CA LEU A 179 0.61 -10.56 4.88
C LEU A 179 0.55 -10.50 3.35
N GLY A 180 -0.12 -9.48 2.81
CA GLY A 180 -0.29 -9.25 1.38
C GLY A 180 0.63 -8.17 0.84
N ARG A 181 1.33 -8.43 -0.30
CA ARG A 181 2.16 -7.42 -0.97
C ARG A 181 1.40 -6.14 -1.34
N HIS A 182 0.10 -6.28 -1.71
CA HIS A 182 -0.77 -5.15 -2.03
C HIS A 182 -1.03 -4.29 -0.80
N ASN A 183 -1.35 -4.93 0.32
CA ASN A 183 -1.58 -4.23 1.58
C ASN A 183 -0.31 -3.52 2.07
N ALA A 184 0.86 -4.18 1.97
CA ALA A 184 2.14 -3.57 2.34
C ALA A 184 2.42 -2.28 1.52
N LEU A 185 2.14 -2.32 0.21
CA LEU A 185 2.27 -1.15 -0.67
C LEU A 185 1.23 -0.08 -0.30
N ASP A 186 -0.03 -0.46 -0.11
CA ASP A 186 -1.09 0.48 0.25
C ASP A 186 -0.80 1.16 1.60
N LYS A 187 -0.31 0.40 2.60
CA LYS A 187 0.15 0.97 3.88
C LYS A 187 1.27 1.99 3.67
N ALA A 188 2.27 1.66 2.85
CA ALA A 188 3.41 2.52 2.58
C ALA A 188 2.99 3.83 1.87
N VAL A 189 2.13 3.72 0.85
CA VAL A 189 1.54 4.89 0.16
C VAL A 189 0.72 5.73 1.14
N GLY A 190 -0.14 5.09 1.95
CA GLY A 190 -0.94 5.79 2.95
C GLY A 190 -0.10 6.52 4.00
N CYS A 191 1.01 5.91 4.47
CA CYS A 191 1.96 6.57 5.38
C CYS A 191 2.59 7.81 4.73
N ALA A 192 3.08 7.69 3.49
CA ALA A 192 3.70 8.79 2.76
C ALA A 192 2.73 9.97 2.58
N VAL A 193 1.51 9.68 2.15
CA VAL A 193 0.47 10.68 1.90
C VAL A 193 0.03 11.37 3.19
N LEU A 194 -0.18 10.62 4.29
CA LEU A 194 -0.54 11.20 5.58
C LEU A 194 0.58 12.08 6.17
N ALA A 195 1.83 11.77 5.87
CA ALA A 195 2.96 12.61 6.24
C ALA A 195 3.15 13.83 5.32
N GLY A 196 2.28 14.01 4.31
CA GLY A 196 2.38 15.12 3.36
C GLY A 196 3.56 15.02 2.40
N LEU A 197 4.12 13.82 2.20
CA LEU A 197 5.22 13.64 1.23
C LEU A 197 4.67 13.77 -0.19
N PRO A 198 5.33 14.54 -1.08
CA PRO A 198 4.97 14.58 -2.48
C PRO A 198 5.29 13.24 -3.15
N PRO A 199 4.30 12.50 -3.68
CA PRO A 199 4.53 11.18 -4.29
C PRO A 199 5.55 11.22 -5.43
N ALA A 200 5.60 12.34 -6.16
CA ALA A 200 6.53 12.59 -7.26
C ALA A 200 8.02 12.53 -6.87
N GLU A 201 8.33 12.67 -5.60
CA GLU A 201 9.69 12.63 -5.05
C GLU A 201 10.01 11.31 -4.34
N CYS A 202 9.06 10.37 -4.33
CA CYS A 202 9.18 9.11 -3.62
C CYS A 202 9.66 7.98 -4.53
N VAL A 203 10.39 7.05 -3.94
CA VAL A 203 10.72 5.74 -4.51
C VAL A 203 10.05 4.67 -3.66
N LEU A 204 9.33 3.74 -4.28
CA LEU A 204 8.80 2.56 -3.61
C LEU A 204 9.71 1.35 -3.84
N TYR A 205 9.95 0.58 -2.80
CA TYR A 205 10.55 -0.75 -2.89
C TYR A 205 9.59 -1.80 -2.34
N THR A 206 9.30 -2.84 -3.12
CA THR A 206 8.45 -3.95 -2.67
C THR A 206 9.21 -5.28 -2.66
N SER A 207 9.01 -6.08 -1.60
CA SER A 207 9.52 -7.45 -1.55
C SER A 207 8.73 -8.42 -2.44
N GLY A 208 7.54 -8.02 -2.85
CA GLY A 208 6.61 -8.82 -3.64
C GLY A 208 6.94 -8.87 -5.13
N ARG A 209 6.29 -9.80 -5.84
CA ARG A 209 6.26 -9.80 -7.31
C ARG A 209 5.60 -8.51 -7.80
N VAL A 210 5.92 -8.12 -9.05
CA VAL A 210 5.39 -6.91 -9.70
C VAL A 210 4.52 -7.29 -10.90
N PRO A 211 3.30 -7.83 -10.67
CA PRO A 211 2.31 -8.00 -11.71
C PRO A 211 1.66 -6.64 -12.07
N LEU A 212 0.79 -6.65 -13.08
CA LEU A 212 0.17 -5.48 -13.68
C LEU A 212 -0.54 -4.57 -12.67
N ASP A 213 -1.22 -5.16 -11.70
CA ASP A 213 -1.94 -4.44 -10.64
C ASP A 213 -1.00 -3.65 -9.70
N MET A 214 0.19 -4.17 -9.40
CA MET A 214 1.19 -3.46 -8.60
C MET A 214 1.75 -2.23 -9.34
N VAL A 215 1.95 -2.34 -10.65
CA VAL A 215 2.37 -1.21 -11.50
C VAL A 215 1.26 -0.15 -11.55
N ARG A 216 0.01 -0.57 -11.76
CA ARG A 216 -1.15 0.36 -11.71
C ARG A 216 -1.23 1.12 -10.40
N LYS A 217 -1.01 0.42 -9.28
CA LYS A 217 -1.02 1.05 -7.94
C LYS A 217 0.06 2.12 -7.80
N ALA A 218 1.29 1.83 -8.23
CA ALA A 218 2.39 2.80 -8.17
C ALA A 218 2.11 4.04 -9.05
N ILE A 219 1.59 3.83 -10.28
CA ILE A 219 1.20 4.92 -11.18
C ILE A 219 0.09 5.77 -10.58
N ARG A 220 -0.98 5.16 -10.03
CA ARG A 220 -2.08 5.89 -9.38
C ARG A 220 -1.63 6.64 -8.13
N ALA A 221 -0.68 6.09 -7.39
CA ALA A 221 -0.05 6.80 -6.28
C ALA A 221 0.81 7.99 -6.73
N GLY A 222 1.07 8.15 -8.04
CA GLY A 222 1.91 9.22 -8.56
C GLY A 222 3.40 9.05 -8.28
N VAL A 223 3.83 7.82 -7.95
CA VAL A 223 5.23 7.51 -7.61
C VAL A 223 6.01 7.16 -8.88
N PRO A 224 7.12 7.85 -9.18
CA PRO A 224 7.85 7.69 -10.43
C PRO A 224 8.73 6.43 -10.51
N VAL A 225 9.07 5.81 -9.38
CA VAL A 225 10.01 4.68 -9.32
C VAL A 225 9.47 3.56 -8.45
N LEU A 226 9.45 2.35 -9.01
CA LEU A 226 9.15 1.11 -8.28
C LEU A 226 10.33 0.15 -8.38
N VAL A 227 10.91 -0.19 -7.24
CA VAL A 227 12.03 -1.14 -7.10
C VAL A 227 11.52 -2.47 -6.59
N SER A 228 11.98 -3.59 -7.17
CA SER A 228 11.69 -4.94 -6.66
C SER A 228 12.79 -5.92 -7.06
N LYS A 229 13.13 -6.84 -6.16
CA LYS A 229 14.03 -7.97 -6.50
C LYS A 229 13.41 -8.94 -7.50
N SER A 230 12.09 -8.97 -7.63
CA SER A 230 11.36 -9.84 -8.56
C SER A 230 11.27 -9.22 -9.95
N MET A 231 11.28 -10.06 -10.98
CA MET A 231 11.05 -9.59 -12.34
C MET A 231 9.59 -9.21 -12.55
N PRO A 232 9.27 -8.17 -13.37
CA PRO A 232 7.92 -7.84 -13.78
C PRO A 232 7.39 -8.85 -14.81
N THR A 233 6.10 -8.81 -15.07
CA THR A 233 5.51 -9.45 -16.26
C THR A 233 5.71 -8.57 -17.50
N VAL A 234 5.50 -9.12 -18.70
CA VAL A 234 5.58 -8.35 -19.94
C VAL A 234 4.61 -7.17 -19.89
N GLN A 235 3.34 -7.41 -19.54
CA GLN A 235 2.30 -6.40 -19.44
C GLN A 235 2.62 -5.32 -18.38
N SER A 236 3.30 -5.71 -17.31
CA SER A 236 3.76 -4.77 -16.28
C SER A 236 4.83 -3.83 -16.81
N ALA A 237 5.78 -4.37 -17.59
CA ALA A 237 6.87 -3.58 -18.18
C ALA A 237 6.33 -2.61 -19.27
N GLU A 238 5.40 -3.10 -20.09
CA GLU A 238 4.73 -2.28 -21.13
C GLU A 238 3.94 -1.12 -20.49
N LEU A 239 3.11 -1.40 -19.49
CA LEU A 239 2.35 -0.38 -18.79
C LEU A 239 3.26 0.64 -18.09
N ALA A 240 4.33 0.18 -17.45
CA ALA A 240 5.29 1.08 -16.80
C ALA A 240 5.95 2.02 -17.82
N ALA A 241 6.34 1.51 -18.99
CA ALA A 241 6.91 2.32 -20.07
C ALA A 241 5.90 3.33 -20.62
N GLU A 242 4.64 2.94 -20.81
CA GLU A 242 3.56 3.79 -21.31
C GLU A 242 3.33 5.02 -20.39
N TYR A 243 3.38 4.81 -19.08
CA TYR A 243 3.11 5.86 -18.09
C TYR A 243 4.37 6.48 -17.46
N GLY A 244 5.56 6.15 -17.96
CA GLY A 244 6.82 6.73 -17.50
C GLY A 244 7.28 6.23 -16.11
N LEU A 245 6.67 5.15 -15.58
CA LEU A 245 7.12 4.55 -14.33
C LEU A 245 8.45 3.83 -14.53
N GLN A 246 9.48 4.25 -13.79
CA GLN A 246 10.78 3.58 -13.81
C GLN A 246 10.71 2.28 -12.98
N LEU A 247 10.81 1.12 -13.66
CA LEU A 247 10.93 -0.18 -13.01
C LEU A 247 12.39 -0.58 -12.85
N VAL A 248 12.81 -0.81 -11.60
CA VAL A 248 14.14 -1.35 -11.27
C VAL A 248 13.93 -2.74 -10.67
N CYS A 249 14.22 -3.78 -11.45
CA CYS A 249 13.86 -5.15 -11.09
C CYS A 249 14.98 -6.14 -11.32
N GLY A 250 15.00 -7.21 -10.53
CA GLY A 250 15.81 -8.41 -10.73
C GLY A 250 17.32 -8.12 -10.72
N ARG A 251 18.02 -8.46 -11.83
CA ARG A 251 19.48 -8.39 -11.93
C ARG A 251 20.08 -6.97 -11.92
N LYS A 252 19.26 -5.94 -12.09
CA LYS A 252 19.68 -4.54 -11.99
C LYS A 252 19.82 -4.05 -10.55
N ILE A 253 19.35 -4.86 -9.59
CA ILE A 253 19.51 -4.58 -8.16
C ILE A 253 20.89 -5.12 -7.76
N PRO A 254 21.78 -4.32 -7.17
CA PRO A 254 23.06 -4.78 -6.67
C PRO A 254 22.90 -5.99 -5.75
N LYS A 255 23.75 -6.99 -5.91
CA LYS A 255 23.87 -8.10 -4.95
C LYS A 255 24.70 -7.57 -3.78
N VAL A 256 24.10 -7.48 -2.61
CA VAL A 256 24.78 -7.23 -1.35
C VAL A 256 25.42 -8.51 -0.85
#